data_6ca40a7da3bc6bc0072c41fc48da8ed3
#
_entry.id   6ca40a7da3bc6bc0072c41fc48da8ed3
#
_cell.length_a   1.000
_cell.length_b   1.000
_cell.length_c   1.000
_cell.angle_alpha   90.00
_cell.angle_beta   90.00
_cell.angle_gamma   90.00
#
_symmetry.space_group_name_H-M   'P 1'
#
loop_
_entity.id
_entity.type
_entity.pdbx_description
1 polymer ?
#
loop_
_entity_poly.entity_id
_entity_poly.type
_entity_poly.pdbx_seq_one_letter_code
_entity_poly.pdbx_strand_id
1 'polypeptide(L)'
;DMDRDLTAEVLRAASEHEGSAYVEIYQNCNVFNDKAFEQLTSKEGKIANRINLKHGEKVIFGAEDENAVTIRDGEAVIVKRSEIDDSEIYVHDITKDNPSIAFSLSRLSHGPYGPTPVGIFRKVERDTYNDEVREQIDSSIEQKGEGELDKLIRSLGTWNVN
;
A
#
# COMPACT_ATOMS: atom_id res chain seq x y z
N ASP A 1 15.11 -3.94 2.35
CA ASP A 1 15.80 -5.21 2.13
C ASP A 1 16.63 -5.68 3.34
N MET A 2 17.14 -4.77 4.16
CA MET A 2 17.95 -5.11 5.33
C MET A 2 17.15 -5.69 6.52
N ASP A 3 15.85 -5.48 6.56
CA ASP A 3 14.96 -6.10 7.54
C ASP A 3 14.24 -7.30 6.89
N ARG A 4 14.85 -8.47 7.03
CA ARG A 4 14.35 -9.69 6.39
C ARG A 4 13.02 -10.16 6.96
N ASP A 5 12.80 -9.97 8.24
CA ASP A 5 11.57 -10.41 8.91
C ASP A 5 10.40 -9.55 8.47
N LEU A 6 10.55 -8.23 8.49
CA LEU A 6 9.53 -7.31 7.96
C LEU A 6 9.28 -7.52 6.46
N THR A 7 10.35 -7.74 5.68
CA THR A 7 10.20 -8.00 4.24
C THR A 7 9.42 -9.29 3.99
N ALA A 8 9.71 -10.35 4.74
CA ALA A 8 8.99 -11.62 4.64
C ALA A 8 7.53 -11.49 5.08
N GLU A 9 7.24 -10.73 6.13
CA GLU A 9 5.89 -10.43 6.60
C GLU A 9 5.07 -9.72 5.51
N VAL A 10 5.61 -8.62 4.96
CA VAL A 10 4.93 -7.84 3.93
C VAL A 10 4.70 -8.65 2.64
N LEU A 11 5.71 -9.40 2.18
CA LEU A 11 5.58 -10.24 0.99
C LEU A 11 4.58 -11.37 1.18
N ARG A 12 4.52 -11.97 2.37
CA ARG A 12 3.51 -12.98 2.69
C ARG A 12 2.11 -12.36 2.67
N ALA A 13 1.92 -11.24 3.35
CA ALA A 13 0.63 -10.54 3.36
C ALA A 13 0.18 -10.14 1.96
N ALA A 14 1.12 -9.73 1.08
CA ALA A 14 0.83 -9.44 -0.32
C ALA A 14 0.46 -10.68 -1.13
N SER A 15 1.12 -11.83 -0.88
CA SER A 15 0.82 -13.08 -1.59
C SER A 15 -0.49 -13.74 -1.17
N GLU A 16 -0.94 -13.49 0.06
CA GLU A 16 -2.21 -13.99 0.60
C GLU A 16 -3.39 -13.06 0.30
N HIS A 17 -3.13 -11.87 -0.22
CA HIS A 17 -4.17 -10.91 -0.56
C HIS A 17 -4.84 -11.29 -1.88
N GLU A 18 -6.16 -11.42 -1.88
CA GLU A 18 -6.94 -11.60 -3.10
C GLU A 18 -7.06 -10.26 -3.85
N GLY A 19 -6.57 -10.23 -5.10
CA GLY A 19 -6.52 -9.04 -5.93
C GLY A 19 -5.10 -8.52 -6.15
N SER A 20 -4.98 -7.21 -6.38
CA SER A 20 -3.70 -6.59 -6.68
C SER A 20 -3.00 -6.10 -5.42
N ALA A 21 -1.72 -6.42 -5.28
CA ALA A 21 -0.86 -5.90 -4.23
C ALA A 21 0.30 -5.10 -4.82
N TYR A 22 0.64 -3.98 -4.18
CA TYR A 22 1.81 -3.18 -4.51
C TYR A 22 2.79 -3.19 -3.35
N VAL A 23 4.02 -3.60 -3.61
CA VAL A 23 5.08 -3.65 -2.60
C VAL A 23 6.30 -2.89 -3.11
N GLU A 24 6.76 -1.92 -2.33
CA GLU A 24 7.98 -1.18 -2.59
C GLU A 24 9.08 -1.64 -1.62
N ILE A 25 10.21 -2.08 -2.15
CA ILE A 25 11.34 -2.56 -1.36
C ILE A 25 12.51 -1.60 -1.55
N TYR A 26 12.89 -0.88 -0.49
CA TYR A 26 14.08 -0.04 -0.49
C TYR A 26 15.33 -0.91 -0.52
N GLN A 27 16.12 -0.75 -1.56
CA GLN A 27 17.32 -1.50 -1.81
C GLN A 27 18.51 -0.58 -2.05
N ASN A 28 19.65 -0.88 -1.43
CA ASN A 28 20.90 -0.18 -1.73
C ASN A 28 21.37 -0.54 -3.15
N CYS A 29 21.86 0.45 -3.87
CA CYS A 29 22.47 0.26 -5.19
C CYS A 29 23.91 0.79 -5.19
N ASN A 30 24.87 -0.12 -5.09
CA ASN A 30 26.31 0.23 -5.01
C ASN A 30 26.84 0.97 -6.24
N VAL A 31 26.13 0.90 -7.36
CA VAL A 31 26.56 1.51 -8.63
C VAL A 31 26.00 2.93 -8.79
N PHE A 32 24.70 3.10 -8.54
CA PHE A 32 24.01 4.36 -8.85
C PHE A 32 23.65 5.20 -7.64
N ASN A 33 23.44 4.57 -6.47
CA ASN A 33 22.98 5.28 -5.29
C ASN A 33 23.42 4.57 -4.01
N ASP A 34 24.74 4.45 -3.85
CA ASP A 34 25.29 3.78 -2.66
C ASP A 34 24.95 4.56 -1.39
N LYS A 35 24.58 3.82 -0.34
CA LYS A 35 24.18 4.34 0.98
C LYS A 35 22.94 5.25 1.01
N ALA A 36 22.13 5.27 -0.05
CA ALA A 36 20.92 6.10 -0.11
C ALA A 36 19.97 5.88 1.07
N PHE A 37 19.93 4.67 1.61
CA PHE A 37 19.06 4.30 2.72
C PHE A 37 19.82 4.01 4.03
N GLU A 38 21.05 4.51 4.18
CA GLU A 38 21.87 4.26 5.37
C GLU A 38 21.18 4.72 6.65
N GLN A 39 20.40 5.81 6.58
CA GLN A 39 19.61 6.30 7.71
C GLN A 39 18.49 5.38 8.18
N LEU A 40 18.03 4.47 7.31
CA LEU A 40 17.02 3.47 7.64
C LEU A 40 17.62 2.10 7.91
N THR A 41 18.89 1.90 7.62
CA THR A 41 19.56 0.59 7.67
C THR A 41 20.67 0.52 8.70
N SER A 42 21.34 1.64 9.02
CA SER A 42 22.29 1.71 10.12
C SER A 42 21.58 1.48 11.47
N LYS A 43 22.32 1.05 12.47
CA LYS A 43 21.75 0.71 13.79
C LYS A 43 21.06 1.92 14.44
N GLU A 44 21.73 3.05 14.46
CA GLU A 44 21.24 4.31 15.04
C GLU A 44 20.15 4.93 14.16
N GLY A 45 20.36 4.96 12.86
CA GLY A 45 19.43 5.51 11.90
C GLY A 45 18.09 4.75 11.88
N LYS A 46 18.15 3.42 11.96
CA LYS A 46 16.95 2.57 12.03
C LYS A 46 16.09 2.91 13.26
N ILE A 47 16.70 3.15 14.41
CA ILE A 47 15.97 3.50 15.63
C ILE A 47 15.37 4.91 15.54
N ALA A 48 16.12 5.86 15.01
CA ALA A 48 15.71 7.25 14.97
C ALA A 48 14.66 7.56 13.86
N ASN A 49 14.76 6.88 12.71
CA ASN A 49 14.03 7.30 11.50
C ASN A 49 13.00 6.29 10.98
N ARG A 50 12.93 5.07 11.49
CA ARG A 50 11.89 4.13 11.07
C ARG A 50 10.60 4.37 11.84
N ILE A 51 9.52 4.55 11.09
CA ILE A 51 8.16 4.58 11.62
C ILE A 51 7.53 3.22 11.30
N ASN A 52 7.47 2.32 12.28
CA ASN A 52 6.89 0.99 12.10
C ASN A 52 5.37 1.08 12.15
N LEU A 53 4.73 0.79 11.02
CA LEU A 53 3.27 0.75 10.92
C LEU A 53 2.76 -0.64 11.29
N LYS A 54 2.05 -0.74 12.42
CA LYS A 54 1.41 -1.97 12.86
C LYS A 54 -0.07 -1.73 13.13
N HIS A 55 -0.90 -2.58 12.57
CA HIS A 55 -2.34 -2.46 12.72
C HIS A 55 -2.78 -2.48 14.20
N GLY A 56 -3.61 -1.51 14.58
CA GLY A 56 -4.12 -1.37 15.94
C GLY A 56 -3.15 -0.73 16.95
N GLU A 57 -1.90 -0.41 16.53
CA GLU A 57 -0.92 0.22 17.42
C GLU A 57 -0.81 1.73 17.15
N LYS A 58 -0.48 2.49 18.21
CA LYS A 58 -0.14 3.91 18.11
C LYS A 58 1.16 4.08 17.34
N VAL A 59 1.20 5.07 16.45
CA VAL A 59 2.39 5.33 15.65
C VAL A 59 3.33 6.25 16.42
N ILE A 60 4.29 5.64 17.09
CA ILE A 60 5.34 6.29 17.91
C ILE A 60 6.69 5.82 17.39
N PHE A 61 7.69 6.69 17.40
CA PHE A 61 9.05 6.36 16.94
C PHE A 61 10.11 7.30 17.54
N GLY A 62 11.38 6.95 17.30
CA GLY A 62 12.53 7.65 17.85
C GLY A 62 13.25 6.79 18.90
N ALA A 63 14.44 7.20 19.29
CA ALA A 63 15.30 6.42 20.20
C ALA A 63 14.72 6.28 21.62
N GLU A 64 13.93 7.27 22.05
CA GLU A 64 13.29 7.36 23.36
C GLU A 64 11.75 7.50 23.21
N ASP A 65 11.18 7.06 22.06
CA ASP A 65 9.77 7.21 21.74
C ASP A 65 9.29 8.68 21.80
N GLU A 66 10.14 9.60 21.46
CA GLU A 66 9.95 11.04 21.60
C GLU A 66 9.10 11.67 20.50
N ASN A 67 8.86 10.92 19.39
CA ASN A 67 8.07 11.39 18.27
C ASN A 67 6.80 10.54 18.11
N ALA A 68 5.75 11.16 17.60
CA ALA A 68 4.50 10.50 17.27
C ALA A 68 3.94 11.02 15.95
N VAL A 69 3.02 10.25 15.37
CA VAL A 69 2.20 10.69 14.24
C VAL A 69 0.81 11.03 14.76
N THR A 70 0.30 12.17 14.35
CA THR A 70 -1.10 12.59 14.55
C THR A 70 -1.75 12.93 13.22
N ILE A 71 -3.08 13.05 13.18
CA ILE A 71 -3.81 13.48 11.99
C ILE A 71 -4.32 14.90 12.21
N ARG A 72 -3.89 15.83 11.36
CA ARG A 72 -4.36 17.22 11.35
C ARG A 72 -4.89 17.56 9.96
N ASP A 73 -6.09 18.08 9.89
CA ASP A 73 -6.74 18.48 8.62
C ASP A 73 -6.79 17.33 7.57
N GLY A 74 -6.85 16.07 8.05
CA GLY A 74 -6.87 14.87 7.20
C GLY A 74 -5.49 14.40 6.73
N GLU A 75 -4.41 15.03 7.19
CA GLU A 75 -3.04 14.67 6.85
C GLU A 75 -2.28 14.12 8.07
N ALA A 76 -1.40 13.15 7.81
CA ALA A 76 -0.48 12.63 8.81
C ALA A 76 0.66 13.64 9.05
N VAL A 77 0.88 13.98 10.32
CA VAL A 77 1.91 14.95 10.73
C VAL A 77 2.76 14.36 11.85
N ILE A 78 4.06 14.54 11.76
CA ILE A 78 5.01 14.18 12.82
C ILE A 78 5.04 15.31 13.85
N VAL A 79 4.89 14.95 15.12
CA VAL A 79 4.93 15.88 16.25
C VAL A 79 5.79 15.32 17.38
N LYS A 80 6.21 16.18 18.30
CA LYS A 80 6.81 15.71 19.55
C LYS A 80 5.72 15.14 20.44
N ARG A 81 5.95 13.94 20.96
CA ARG A 81 4.98 13.28 21.85
C ARG A 81 4.66 14.10 23.09
N SER A 82 5.59 14.91 23.57
CA SER A 82 5.38 15.82 24.71
C SER A 82 4.46 17.01 24.42
N GLU A 83 4.12 17.26 23.15
CA GLU A 83 3.31 18.40 22.72
C GLU A 83 1.85 18.05 22.47
N ILE A 84 1.48 16.77 22.57
CA ILE A 84 0.12 16.28 22.34
C ILE A 84 -0.33 15.32 23.43
N ASP A 85 -1.64 15.19 23.59
CA ASP A 85 -2.21 14.17 24.45
C ASP A 85 -2.07 12.78 23.81
N ASP A 86 -1.94 11.76 24.65
CA ASP A 86 -1.79 10.38 24.21
C ASP A 86 -2.98 9.86 23.38
N SER A 87 -4.15 10.48 23.53
CA SER A 87 -5.36 10.22 22.73
C SER A 87 -5.31 10.81 21.31
N GLU A 88 -4.44 11.78 21.04
CA GLU A 88 -4.27 12.41 19.73
C GLU A 88 -3.28 11.64 18.84
N ILE A 89 -2.55 10.67 19.43
CA ILE A 89 -1.63 9.84 18.66
C ILE A 89 -2.43 8.95 17.71
N TYR A 90 -2.06 8.97 16.44
CA TYR A 90 -2.71 8.16 15.42
C TYR A 90 -2.51 6.66 15.70
N VAL A 91 -3.63 5.93 15.73
CA VAL A 91 -3.65 4.47 15.77
C VAL A 91 -3.76 3.96 14.34
N HIS A 92 -2.77 3.19 13.90
CA HIS A 92 -2.71 2.72 12.52
C HIS A 92 -3.78 1.67 12.23
N ASP A 93 -4.54 1.91 11.16
CA ASP A 93 -5.60 1.01 10.71
C ASP A 93 -5.45 0.71 9.22
N ILE A 94 -5.01 -0.52 8.92
CA ILE A 94 -4.81 -0.98 7.53
C ILE A 94 -6.12 -1.23 6.79
N THR A 95 -7.24 -1.36 7.50
CA THR A 95 -8.53 -1.80 6.92
C THR A 95 -9.38 -0.64 6.40
N LYS A 96 -8.94 0.61 6.59
CA LYS A 96 -9.70 1.77 6.13
C LYS A 96 -9.88 1.78 4.62
N ASP A 97 -11.14 1.82 4.20
CA ASP A 97 -11.49 1.86 2.77
C ASP A 97 -10.97 3.14 2.09
N ASN A 98 -11.10 4.30 2.75
CA ASN A 98 -10.56 5.56 2.25
C ASN A 98 -9.02 5.57 2.31
N PRO A 99 -8.32 5.70 1.17
CA PRO A 99 -6.86 5.63 1.10
C PRO A 99 -6.14 6.91 1.56
N SER A 100 -6.84 8.00 1.88
CA SER A 100 -6.24 9.31 2.13
C SER A 100 -5.18 9.29 3.22
N ILE A 101 -5.43 8.60 4.33
CA ILE A 101 -4.46 8.51 5.43
C ILE A 101 -3.27 7.64 5.05
N ALA A 102 -3.48 6.50 4.38
CA ALA A 102 -2.39 5.66 3.89
C ALA A 102 -1.49 6.43 2.91
N PHE A 103 -2.10 7.21 2.01
CA PHE A 103 -1.37 8.09 1.11
C PHE A 103 -0.61 9.20 1.85
N SER A 104 -1.24 9.83 2.85
CA SER A 104 -0.58 10.85 3.66
C SER A 104 0.61 10.28 4.44
N LEU A 105 0.46 9.08 5.04
CA LEU A 105 1.55 8.36 5.70
C LEU A 105 2.72 8.11 4.73
N SER A 106 2.46 7.71 3.50
CA SER A 106 3.52 7.47 2.51
C SER A 106 4.33 8.72 2.16
N ARG A 107 3.79 9.90 2.42
CA ARG A 107 4.42 11.20 2.17
C ARG A 107 5.15 11.80 3.38
N LEU A 108 5.14 11.14 4.53
CA LEU A 108 5.87 11.61 5.72
C LEU A 108 7.39 11.67 5.51
N SER A 109 7.93 10.83 4.63
CA SER A 109 9.33 10.90 4.28
C SER A 109 9.60 12.04 3.30
N HIS A 110 10.37 13.02 3.74
CA HIS A 110 10.88 14.08 2.87
C HIS A 110 12.17 13.65 2.17
N GLY A 111 12.08 12.62 1.33
CA GLY A 111 13.24 12.04 0.65
C GLY A 111 14.02 11.03 1.52
N PRO A 112 15.23 10.61 1.11
CA PRO A 112 15.98 9.54 1.77
C PRO A 112 16.54 9.91 3.15
N TYR A 113 16.29 11.11 3.64
CA TYR A 113 16.95 11.67 4.84
C TYR A 113 16.02 11.94 6.02
N GLY A 114 14.76 11.58 5.92
CA GLY A 114 13.77 11.82 6.99
C GLY A 114 13.20 10.54 7.58
N PRO A 115 12.40 10.67 8.65
CA PRO A 115 11.64 9.55 9.20
C PRO A 115 10.77 8.92 8.13
N THR A 116 10.85 7.59 8.00
CA THR A 116 10.21 6.86 6.91
C THR A 116 9.29 5.77 7.44
N PRO A 117 7.99 5.81 7.11
CA PRO A 117 7.07 4.75 7.43
C PRO A 117 7.39 3.46 6.67
N VAL A 118 7.33 2.34 7.38
CA VAL A 118 7.52 0.99 6.84
C VAL A 118 6.48 0.05 7.43
N GLY A 119 6.06 -0.95 6.66
CA GLY A 119 5.03 -1.90 7.05
C GLY A 119 3.88 -1.94 6.06
N ILE A 120 2.74 -2.42 6.49
CA ILE A 120 1.54 -2.49 5.66
C ILE A 120 0.73 -1.20 5.84
N PHE A 121 0.66 -0.39 4.80
CA PHE A 121 -0.06 0.89 4.84
C PHE A 121 -1.58 0.72 4.75
N ARG A 122 -2.03 -0.21 3.90
CA ARG A 122 -3.44 -0.47 3.64
C ARG A 122 -3.63 -1.89 3.11
N LYS A 123 -4.64 -2.59 3.64
CA LYS A 123 -5.08 -3.90 3.18
C LYS A 123 -6.60 -3.93 3.24
N VAL A 124 -7.26 -3.83 2.09
CA VAL A 124 -8.72 -3.78 1.97
C VAL A 124 -9.19 -4.89 1.06
N GLU A 125 -10.12 -5.67 1.52
CA GLU A 125 -10.76 -6.73 0.73
C GLU A 125 -11.79 -6.11 -0.21
N ARG A 126 -11.75 -6.50 -1.47
CA ARG A 126 -12.69 -6.12 -2.53
C ARG A 126 -12.77 -7.24 -3.55
N ASP A 127 -13.84 -7.24 -4.31
CA ASP A 127 -13.96 -8.15 -5.45
C ASP A 127 -12.78 -7.97 -6.40
N THR A 128 -12.27 -9.07 -6.91
CA THR A 128 -11.14 -9.02 -7.83
C THR A 128 -11.59 -8.55 -9.20
N TYR A 129 -10.66 -8.07 -10.02
CA TYR A 129 -10.93 -7.76 -11.42
C TYR A 129 -11.60 -8.93 -12.16
N ASN A 130 -11.19 -10.17 -11.86
CA ASN A 130 -11.78 -11.36 -12.49
C ASN A 130 -13.22 -11.57 -12.07
N ASP A 131 -13.55 -11.32 -10.80
CA ASP A 131 -14.92 -11.48 -10.30
C ASP A 131 -15.84 -10.43 -10.93
N GLU A 132 -15.41 -9.16 -10.96
CA GLU A 132 -16.18 -8.09 -11.62
C GLU A 132 -16.37 -8.35 -13.12
N VAL A 133 -15.36 -8.86 -13.82
CA VAL A 133 -15.50 -9.21 -15.26
C VAL A 133 -16.44 -10.39 -15.45
N ARG A 134 -16.40 -11.40 -14.60
CA ARG A 134 -17.32 -12.53 -14.65
C ARG A 134 -18.76 -12.08 -14.41
N GLU A 135 -18.98 -11.27 -13.37
CA GLU A 135 -20.30 -10.71 -13.10
C GLU A 135 -20.84 -9.89 -14.28
N GLN A 136 -19.99 -9.10 -14.92
CA GLN A 136 -20.38 -8.35 -16.13
C GLN A 136 -20.76 -9.26 -17.30
N ILE A 137 -20.04 -10.37 -17.49
CA ILE A 137 -20.35 -11.37 -18.52
C ILE A 137 -21.68 -12.05 -18.20
N ASP A 138 -21.84 -12.54 -16.97
CA ASP A 138 -23.04 -13.26 -16.53
C ASP A 138 -24.29 -12.37 -16.64
N SER A 139 -24.20 -11.12 -16.17
CA SER A 139 -25.27 -10.13 -16.33
C SER A 139 -25.62 -9.85 -17.80
N SER A 140 -24.63 -9.86 -18.69
CA SER A 140 -24.86 -9.67 -20.12
C SER A 140 -25.53 -10.87 -20.74
N ILE A 141 -25.19 -12.09 -20.32
CA ILE A 141 -25.81 -13.34 -20.77
C ILE A 141 -27.28 -13.42 -20.28
N GLU A 142 -27.54 -13.06 -19.03
CA GLU A 142 -28.89 -13.02 -18.47
C GLU A 142 -29.81 -12.03 -19.23
N GLN A 143 -29.27 -10.88 -19.59
CA GLN A 143 -30.06 -9.83 -20.27
C GLN A 143 -30.26 -10.07 -21.77
N LYS A 144 -29.30 -10.67 -22.45
CA LYS A 144 -29.22 -10.73 -23.92
C LYS A 144 -29.20 -12.15 -24.48
N GLY A 145 -29.08 -13.15 -23.59
CA GLY A 145 -28.83 -14.54 -23.96
C GLY A 145 -27.36 -14.80 -24.31
N GLU A 146 -26.99 -16.05 -24.50
CA GLU A 146 -25.67 -16.44 -24.96
C GLU A 146 -25.39 -15.89 -26.37
N GLY A 147 -24.17 -15.40 -26.57
CA GLY A 147 -23.73 -14.88 -27.85
C GLY A 147 -23.58 -15.99 -28.90
N GLU A 148 -23.91 -15.67 -30.16
CA GLU A 148 -23.71 -16.57 -31.31
C GLU A 148 -22.53 -16.09 -32.14
N LEU A 149 -21.44 -16.86 -32.15
CA LEU A 149 -20.21 -16.50 -32.84
C LEU A 149 -20.42 -16.30 -34.35
N ASP A 150 -21.20 -17.15 -34.97
CA ASP A 150 -21.52 -17.02 -36.41
C ASP A 150 -22.28 -15.72 -36.74
N LYS A 151 -23.19 -15.29 -35.92
CA LYS A 151 -23.86 -14.00 -36.07
C LYS A 151 -22.89 -12.84 -35.88
N LEU A 152 -22.00 -12.94 -34.90
CA LEU A 152 -21.02 -11.90 -34.63
C LEU A 152 -20.03 -11.73 -35.81
N ILE A 153 -19.46 -12.83 -36.31
CA ILE A 153 -18.55 -12.81 -37.44
C ILE A 153 -19.20 -12.24 -38.70
N ARG A 154 -20.50 -12.52 -38.91
CA ARG A 154 -21.24 -12.07 -40.10
C ARG A 154 -21.98 -10.75 -39.91
N SER A 155 -21.91 -10.14 -38.75
CA SER A 155 -22.66 -8.91 -38.41
C SER A 155 -22.34 -7.72 -39.30
N LEU A 156 -21.13 -7.64 -39.85
CA LEU A 156 -20.70 -6.56 -40.75
C LEU A 156 -20.80 -6.89 -42.24
N GLY A 157 -21.52 -7.99 -42.58
CA GLY A 157 -21.63 -8.48 -43.94
C GLY A 157 -20.57 -9.51 -44.28
N THR A 158 -20.93 -10.37 -45.25
CA THR A 158 -20.01 -11.41 -45.75
C THR A 158 -20.07 -11.40 -47.29
N TRP A 159 -18.97 -11.82 -47.93
CA TRP A 159 -18.88 -12.06 -49.37
C TRP A 159 -18.36 -13.46 -49.64
N ASN A 160 -18.75 -14.01 -50.76
CA ASN A 160 -18.20 -15.29 -51.23
C ASN A 160 -16.96 -15.06 -52.06
N VAL A 161 -15.90 -15.84 -51.80
CA VAL A 161 -14.71 -15.90 -52.62
C VAL A 161 -14.96 -17.03 -53.63
N ASN A 162 -15.09 -16.69 -54.93
CA ASN A 162 -15.25 -17.63 -56.01
C ASN A 162 -13.86 -18.07 -56.54
#